data_d139413f717805697648c9ab447f6488
#
_entry.id   d139413f717805697648c9ab447f6488
#
_cell.length_a   1.000
_cell.length_b   1.000
_cell.length_c   1.000
_cell.angle_alpha   90.00
_cell.angle_beta   90.00
_cell.angle_gamma   90.00
#
_symmetry.space_group_name_H-M   'P 1'
#
loop_
_entity.id
_entity.type
_entity.pdbx_description
1 polymer ?
#
loop_
_entity_poly.entity_id
_entity_poly.type
_entity_poly.pdbx_seq_one_letter_code
_entity_poly.pdbx_strand_id
1 'polypeptide(L)'
;MNIIALDIDDCILPTDVNYFGRTDDSLDIFEINLKRLKMIIEKYDFKVFITSSWYSLLSLDDNEFRLNSDRNDYLTLMVFGLMKKYIGKYIIGLSCGDRNKDIKYLKQKNKVVILDDWDLTYHNSEDCLFVNMSGFIDGNVGFKIDKFMKKEKNELF
;
A
#
# COMPACT_ATOMS: atom_id res chain seq x y z
N MET A 1 -4.70 10.88 11.88
CA MET A 1 -3.96 10.79 10.60
C MET A 1 -4.64 9.75 9.72
N ASN A 2 -4.66 9.95 8.42
CA ASN A 2 -5.16 8.97 7.47
C ASN A 2 -4.00 8.12 6.96
N ILE A 3 -4.10 6.80 7.09
CA ILE A 3 -3.03 5.87 6.73
C ILE A 3 -3.52 4.80 5.77
N ILE A 4 -2.72 4.53 4.74
CA ILE A 4 -2.87 3.33 3.91
C ILE A 4 -1.87 2.29 4.42
N ALA A 5 -2.38 1.17 4.91
CA ALA A 5 -1.59 -0.02 5.19
C ALA A 5 -1.48 -0.81 3.89
N LEU A 6 -0.31 -0.81 3.29
CA LEU A 6 -0.09 -1.25 1.91
C LEU A 6 0.73 -2.53 1.85
N ASP A 7 0.14 -3.59 1.29
CA ASP A 7 0.86 -4.76 0.81
C ASP A 7 1.35 -4.54 -0.62
N ILE A 8 2.34 -5.27 -1.06
CA ILE A 8 2.97 -5.10 -2.38
C ILE A 8 2.68 -6.27 -3.30
N ASP A 9 3.19 -7.46 -2.97
CA ASP A 9 3.06 -8.64 -3.83
C ASP A 9 1.60 -9.07 -3.97
N ASP A 10 1.15 -9.25 -5.22
CA ASP A 10 -0.21 -9.61 -5.60
C ASP A 10 -1.31 -8.62 -5.14
N CYS A 11 -0.90 -7.53 -4.51
CA CYS A 11 -1.76 -6.41 -4.16
C CYS A 11 -1.69 -5.31 -5.22
N ILE A 12 -0.51 -4.73 -5.45
CA ILE A 12 -0.26 -3.72 -6.48
C ILE A 12 0.86 -4.12 -7.44
N LEU A 13 1.62 -5.16 -7.12
CA LEU A 13 2.62 -5.78 -7.99
C LEU A 13 2.13 -7.18 -8.36
N PRO A 14 1.45 -7.34 -9.51
CA PRO A 14 0.85 -8.62 -9.87
C PRO A 14 1.89 -9.63 -10.34
N THR A 15 1.58 -10.91 -10.15
CA THR A 15 2.30 -12.01 -10.79
C THR A 15 1.84 -12.12 -12.24
N ASP A 16 2.78 -12.31 -13.17
CA ASP A 16 2.45 -12.64 -14.55
C ASP A 16 2.07 -14.12 -14.62
N VAL A 17 0.81 -14.42 -14.83
CA VAL A 17 0.28 -15.78 -14.84
C VAL A 17 0.89 -16.65 -15.95
N ASN A 18 1.38 -16.06 -17.02
CA ASN A 18 2.00 -16.79 -18.15
C ASN A 18 3.41 -17.26 -17.84
N TYR A 19 4.08 -16.63 -16.88
CA TYR A 19 5.50 -16.90 -16.55
C TYR A 19 5.70 -17.31 -15.09
N PHE A 20 4.63 -17.44 -14.32
CA PHE A 20 4.67 -17.81 -12.90
C PHE A 20 5.61 -16.93 -12.05
N GLY A 21 5.77 -15.65 -12.44
CA GLY A 21 6.65 -14.73 -11.75
C GLY A 21 6.31 -13.30 -12.09
N ARG A 22 7.23 -12.39 -11.76
CA ARG A 22 7.08 -10.98 -12.07
C ARG A 22 7.96 -10.62 -13.26
N THR A 23 7.38 -9.93 -14.22
CA THR A 23 7.98 -9.59 -15.51
C THR A 23 7.95 -8.08 -15.71
N ASP A 24 8.45 -7.61 -16.86
CA ASP A 24 8.31 -6.20 -17.24
C ASP A 24 6.84 -5.79 -17.36
N ASP A 25 5.95 -6.68 -17.80
CA ASP A 25 4.51 -6.41 -17.82
C ASP A 25 3.95 -6.21 -16.41
N SER A 26 4.42 -7.01 -15.44
CA SER A 26 4.08 -6.82 -14.02
C SER A 26 4.55 -5.45 -13.51
N LEU A 27 5.75 -5.03 -13.89
CA LEU A 27 6.30 -3.72 -13.52
C LEU A 27 5.54 -2.57 -14.16
N ASP A 28 5.07 -2.71 -15.39
CA ASP A 28 4.25 -1.69 -16.05
C ASP A 28 2.92 -1.50 -15.32
N ILE A 29 2.28 -2.58 -14.92
CA ILE A 29 1.04 -2.54 -14.13
C ILE A 29 1.32 -1.94 -12.74
N PHE A 30 2.43 -2.31 -12.13
CA PHE A 30 2.86 -1.75 -10.85
C PHE A 30 3.01 -0.23 -10.91
N GLU A 31 3.63 0.27 -11.97
CA GLU A 31 3.78 1.72 -12.16
C GLU A 31 2.42 2.41 -12.32
N ILE A 32 1.50 1.84 -13.06
CA ILE A 32 0.13 2.37 -13.21
C ILE A 32 -0.56 2.41 -11.83
N ASN A 33 -0.45 1.33 -11.05
CA ASN A 33 -1.02 1.27 -9.71
C ASN A 33 -0.43 2.35 -8.79
N LEU A 34 0.88 2.57 -8.85
CA LEU A 34 1.53 3.60 -8.04
C LEU A 34 1.07 5.01 -8.41
N LYS A 35 0.87 5.29 -9.70
CA LYS A 35 0.32 6.57 -10.15
C LYS A 35 -1.08 6.80 -9.60
N ARG A 36 -1.94 5.78 -9.66
CA ARG A 36 -3.31 5.84 -9.14
C ARG A 36 -3.33 5.98 -7.61
N LEU A 37 -2.46 5.23 -6.95
CA LEU A 37 -2.31 5.30 -5.48
C LEU A 37 -1.86 6.70 -5.06
N LYS A 38 -0.92 7.30 -5.76
CA LYS A 38 -0.46 8.67 -5.50
C LYS A 38 -1.62 9.67 -5.58
N MET A 39 -2.50 9.53 -6.55
CA MET A 39 -3.68 10.40 -6.67
C MET A 39 -4.60 10.28 -5.46
N ILE A 40 -4.83 9.05 -4.97
CA ILE A 40 -5.63 8.79 -3.77
C ILE A 40 -4.96 9.39 -2.53
N ILE A 41 -3.65 9.17 -2.38
CA ILE A 41 -2.85 9.71 -1.28
C ILE A 41 -2.98 11.23 -1.21
N GLU A 42 -2.80 11.91 -2.32
CA GLU A 42 -2.84 13.37 -2.37
C GLU A 42 -4.25 13.91 -2.13
N LYS A 43 -5.27 13.21 -2.62
CA LYS A 43 -6.68 13.65 -2.46
C LYS A 43 -7.13 13.68 -1.00
N TYR A 44 -6.69 12.74 -0.19
CA TYR A 44 -7.15 12.59 1.20
C TYR A 44 -6.06 12.79 2.25
N ASP A 45 -4.89 13.25 1.83
CA ASP A 45 -3.72 13.44 2.70
C ASP A 45 -3.36 12.16 3.47
N PHE A 46 -3.28 11.06 2.75
CA PHE A 46 -2.82 9.79 3.33
C PHE A 46 -1.30 9.80 3.55
N LYS A 47 -0.89 9.06 4.57
CA LYS A 47 0.48 8.53 4.70
C LYS A 47 0.43 7.03 4.44
N VAL A 48 1.58 6.44 4.16
CA VAL A 48 1.68 5.03 3.78
C VAL A 48 2.51 4.27 4.80
N PHE A 49 2.00 3.14 5.24
CA PHE A 49 2.71 2.17 6.07
C PHE A 49 2.80 0.85 5.27
N ILE A 50 4.02 0.40 5.02
CA ILE A 50 4.25 -0.83 4.23
C ILE A 50 4.10 -2.05 5.12
N THR A 51 3.09 -2.89 4.85
CA THR A 51 2.80 -4.11 5.61
C THR A 51 3.31 -5.37 4.90
N SER A 52 4.01 -5.22 3.80
CA SER A 52 4.53 -6.30 2.95
C SER A 52 5.78 -6.94 3.54
N SER A 53 6.04 -8.20 3.16
CA SER A 53 7.30 -8.90 3.43
C SER A 53 8.54 -8.18 2.85
N TRP A 54 8.35 -7.21 1.98
CA TRP A 54 9.42 -6.35 1.49
C TRP A 54 10.09 -5.53 2.60
N TYR A 55 9.48 -5.44 3.79
CA TYR A 55 10.05 -4.68 4.92
C TYR A 55 11.51 -5.04 5.22
N SER A 56 11.90 -6.30 4.99
CA SER A 56 13.27 -6.76 5.24
C SER A 56 14.30 -6.20 4.25
N LEU A 57 13.85 -5.67 3.12
CA LEU A 57 14.69 -5.07 2.08
C LEU A 57 14.69 -3.54 2.14
N LEU A 58 13.88 -2.95 3.00
CA LEU A 58 13.61 -1.52 3.03
C LEU A 58 14.01 -0.92 4.38
N SER A 59 14.31 0.37 4.39
CA SER A 59 14.55 1.12 5.62
C SER A 59 14.01 2.54 5.51
N LEU A 60 13.78 3.15 6.68
CA LEU A 60 13.43 4.56 6.82
C LEU A 60 14.47 5.19 7.75
N ASP A 61 15.45 5.88 7.16
CA ASP A 61 16.49 6.58 7.89
C ASP A 61 16.26 8.10 7.77
N ASP A 62 16.04 8.78 8.90
CA ASP A 62 15.72 10.22 8.93
C ASP A 62 14.55 10.58 8.00
N ASN A 63 13.51 9.75 7.98
CA ASN A 63 12.34 9.85 7.09
C ASN A 63 12.65 9.68 5.59
N GLU A 64 13.82 9.18 5.25
CA GLU A 64 14.17 8.85 3.87
C GLU A 64 13.94 7.36 3.61
N PHE A 65 13.13 7.06 2.61
CA PHE A 65 12.86 5.70 2.15
C PHE A 65 14.04 5.19 1.34
N ARG A 66 14.66 4.10 1.81
CA ARG A 66 15.89 3.53 1.22
C ARG A 66 15.78 2.02 1.03
N LEU A 67 16.53 1.52 0.06
CA LEU A 67 16.77 0.09 -0.12
C LEU A 67 17.89 -0.34 0.84
N ASN A 68 17.54 -1.21 1.80
CA ASN A 68 18.47 -1.73 2.81
C ASN A 68 18.82 -3.18 2.50
N SER A 69 19.41 -3.40 1.33
CA SER A 69 19.74 -4.74 0.83
C SER A 69 20.95 -4.69 -0.08
N ASP A 70 21.76 -5.75 -0.04
CA ASP A 70 22.85 -5.97 -0.99
C ASP A 70 22.34 -6.52 -2.33
N ARG A 71 21.05 -6.80 -2.43
CA ARG A 71 20.46 -7.28 -3.68
C ARG A 71 20.46 -6.18 -4.72
N ASN A 72 20.98 -6.52 -5.90
CA ASN A 72 21.04 -5.62 -7.05
C ASN A 72 20.36 -6.25 -8.28
N ASP A 73 19.49 -7.24 -8.06
CA ASP A 73 18.71 -7.82 -9.15
C ASP A 73 17.73 -6.80 -9.72
N TYR A 74 17.45 -6.94 -11.01
CA TYR A 74 16.64 -6.00 -11.78
C TYR A 74 15.28 -5.74 -11.14
N LEU A 75 14.56 -6.79 -10.74
CA LEU A 75 13.23 -6.67 -10.15
C LEU A 75 13.25 -5.82 -8.88
N THR A 76 14.15 -6.14 -7.94
CA THR A 76 14.24 -5.41 -6.66
C THR A 76 14.56 -3.94 -6.88
N LEU A 77 15.52 -3.64 -7.73
CA LEU A 77 15.90 -2.25 -8.03
C LEU A 77 14.77 -1.48 -8.70
N MET A 78 14.05 -2.11 -9.64
CA MET A 78 12.94 -1.47 -10.33
C MET A 78 11.74 -1.22 -9.42
N VAL A 79 11.37 -2.20 -8.59
CA VAL A 79 10.28 -2.06 -7.62
C VAL A 79 10.58 -0.93 -6.64
N PHE A 80 11.77 -0.96 -6.04
CA PHE A 80 12.17 0.11 -5.10
C PHE A 80 12.19 1.48 -5.77
N GLY A 81 12.79 1.59 -6.96
CA GLY A 81 12.89 2.84 -7.69
C GLY A 81 11.52 3.46 -8.03
N LEU A 82 10.58 2.62 -8.47
CA LEU A 82 9.21 3.06 -8.77
C LEU A 82 8.46 3.49 -7.51
N MET A 83 8.58 2.73 -6.42
CA MET A 83 7.97 3.12 -5.14
C MET A 83 8.52 4.46 -4.65
N LYS A 84 9.83 4.62 -4.66
CA LYS A 84 10.47 5.86 -4.23
C LYS A 84 10.03 7.05 -5.07
N LYS A 85 9.95 6.87 -6.39
CA LYS A 85 9.54 7.90 -7.33
C LYS A 85 8.13 8.42 -7.07
N TYR A 86 7.16 7.51 -6.87
CA TYR A 86 5.75 7.88 -6.79
C TYR A 86 5.24 8.12 -5.38
N ILE A 87 5.65 7.29 -4.42
CA ILE A 87 5.08 7.33 -3.06
C ILE A 87 6.13 7.47 -1.95
N GLY A 88 7.43 7.50 -2.27
CA GLY A 88 8.49 7.46 -1.26
C GLY A 88 8.35 8.50 -0.16
N LYS A 89 8.00 9.72 -0.50
CA LYS A 89 7.85 10.83 0.47
C LYS A 89 6.65 10.67 1.42
N TYR A 90 5.71 9.79 1.09
CA TYR A 90 4.52 9.54 1.92
C TYR A 90 4.69 8.35 2.86
N ILE A 91 5.75 7.55 2.70
CA ILE A 91 5.99 6.36 3.51
C ILE A 91 6.51 6.78 4.89
N ILE A 92 5.78 6.42 5.94
CA ILE A 92 6.11 6.78 7.32
C ILE A 92 6.43 5.58 8.21
N GLY A 93 6.27 4.36 7.73
CA GLY A 93 6.54 3.18 8.52
C GLY A 93 6.64 1.92 7.68
N LEU A 94 7.30 0.93 8.25
CA LEU A 94 7.50 -0.40 7.69
C LEU A 94 7.05 -1.45 8.69
N SER A 95 6.62 -2.62 8.19
CA SER A 95 6.15 -3.73 9.00
C SER A 95 7.18 -4.18 10.05
N CYS A 96 6.69 -4.59 11.20
CA CYS A 96 7.50 -5.28 12.22
C CYS A 96 7.67 -6.78 11.92
N GLY A 97 7.11 -7.27 10.82
CA GLY A 97 7.11 -8.68 10.45
C GLY A 97 5.81 -9.41 10.74
N ASP A 98 4.87 -8.77 11.43
CA ASP A 98 3.54 -9.31 11.73
C ASP A 98 2.48 -8.31 11.29
N ARG A 99 1.81 -8.62 10.18
CA ARG A 99 0.80 -7.75 9.55
C ARG A 99 -0.34 -7.41 10.48
N ASN A 100 -0.83 -8.38 11.25
CA ASN A 100 -1.94 -8.16 12.17
C ASN A 100 -1.57 -7.21 13.32
N LYS A 101 -0.36 -7.34 13.84
CA LYS A 101 0.17 -6.40 14.84
C LYS A 101 0.33 -5.00 14.28
N ASP A 102 0.83 -4.89 13.05
CA ASP A 102 0.95 -3.61 12.37
C ASP A 102 -0.40 -2.90 12.28
N ILE A 103 -1.43 -3.62 11.78
CA ILE A 103 -2.77 -3.06 11.58
C ILE A 103 -3.39 -2.68 12.93
N LYS A 104 -3.30 -3.53 13.94
CA LYS A 104 -3.81 -3.21 15.30
C LYS A 104 -3.17 -1.95 15.86
N TYR A 105 -1.86 -1.81 15.67
CA TYR A 105 -1.12 -0.63 16.11
C TYR A 105 -1.61 0.63 15.39
N LEU A 106 -1.74 0.57 14.07
CA LEU A 106 -2.18 1.70 13.25
C LEU A 106 -3.61 2.16 13.60
N LYS A 107 -4.50 1.21 13.86
CA LYS A 107 -5.91 1.49 14.16
C LYS A 107 -6.13 2.23 15.47
N GLN A 108 -5.16 2.22 16.40
CA GLN A 108 -5.32 2.83 17.71
C GLN A 108 -5.55 4.35 17.64
N LYS A 109 -4.92 5.02 16.68
CA LYS A 109 -4.94 6.49 16.60
C LYS A 109 -5.21 7.05 15.21
N ASN A 110 -5.45 6.18 14.23
CA ASN A 110 -5.55 6.60 12.83
C ASN A 110 -6.78 6.04 12.17
N LYS A 111 -7.21 6.73 11.12
CA LYS A 111 -8.15 6.19 10.13
C LYS A 111 -7.33 5.40 9.12
N VAL A 112 -7.65 4.12 8.93
CA VAL A 112 -6.81 3.19 8.17
C VAL A 112 -7.57 2.59 7.00
N VAL A 113 -6.96 2.62 5.82
CA VAL A 113 -7.38 1.85 4.66
C VAL A 113 -6.35 0.76 4.44
N ILE A 114 -6.78 -0.49 4.44
CA ILE A 114 -5.91 -1.65 4.20
C ILE A 114 -6.06 -2.08 2.76
N LEU A 115 -4.95 -2.07 2.01
CA LEU A 115 -4.88 -2.62 0.66
C LEU A 115 -4.04 -3.90 0.71
N ASP A 116 -4.69 -5.04 0.53
CA ASP A 116 -4.07 -6.35 0.69
C ASP A 116 -4.81 -7.41 -0.12
N ASP A 117 -4.11 -8.48 -0.53
CA ASP A 117 -4.69 -9.61 -1.22
C ASP A 117 -5.16 -10.73 -0.28
N TRP A 118 -4.80 -10.67 1.00
CA TRP A 118 -5.30 -11.58 2.03
C TRP A 118 -6.66 -11.12 2.54
N ASP A 119 -7.45 -12.05 3.09
CA ASP A 119 -8.70 -11.69 3.74
C ASP A 119 -8.44 -11.10 5.14
N LEU A 120 -8.54 -9.78 5.22
CA LEU A 120 -8.37 -9.02 6.46
C LEU A 120 -9.68 -8.32 6.87
N THR A 121 -10.81 -8.84 6.43
CA THR A 121 -12.16 -8.28 6.68
C THR A 121 -12.43 -8.11 8.19
N TYR A 122 -11.87 -8.96 9.02
CA TYR A 122 -12.06 -8.88 10.48
C TYR A 122 -11.46 -7.62 11.11
N HIS A 123 -10.64 -6.86 10.37
CA HIS A 123 -10.16 -5.55 10.81
C HIS A 123 -11.12 -4.40 10.52
N ASN A 124 -12.16 -4.64 9.72
CA ASN A 124 -13.16 -3.60 9.40
C ASN A 124 -13.79 -3.04 10.66
N SER A 125 -13.90 -1.72 10.70
CA SER A 125 -14.56 -0.97 11.77
C SER A 125 -14.97 0.39 11.23
N GLU A 126 -15.51 1.25 12.08
CA GLU A 126 -15.87 2.60 11.68
C GLU A 126 -14.69 3.38 11.09
N ASP A 127 -13.49 3.20 11.66
CA ASP A 127 -12.27 3.90 11.26
C ASP A 127 -11.28 3.03 10.46
N CYS A 128 -11.69 1.86 10.02
CA CYS A 128 -10.82 0.96 9.27
C CYS A 128 -11.59 0.27 8.13
N LEU A 129 -11.11 0.47 6.92
CA LEU A 129 -11.63 -0.17 5.71
C LEU A 129 -10.61 -1.15 5.15
N PHE A 130 -11.00 -2.41 5.00
CA PHE A 130 -10.23 -3.37 4.22
C PHE A 130 -10.74 -3.41 2.78
N VAL A 131 -9.82 -3.29 1.82
CA VAL A 131 -10.08 -3.46 0.39
C VAL A 131 -9.30 -4.67 -0.11
N ASN A 132 -10.02 -5.71 -0.55
CA ASN A 132 -9.39 -6.89 -1.11
C ASN A 132 -8.84 -6.57 -2.49
N MET A 133 -7.53 -6.74 -2.67
CA MET A 133 -6.82 -6.40 -3.89
C MET A 133 -6.52 -7.64 -4.73
N SER A 134 -6.54 -7.46 -6.04
CA SER A 134 -6.22 -8.52 -7.01
C SER A 134 -5.21 -8.06 -8.06
N GLY A 135 -4.27 -7.21 -7.67
CA GLY A 135 -3.20 -6.73 -8.53
C GLY A 135 -3.46 -5.41 -9.23
N PHE A 136 -4.66 -4.82 -9.06
CA PHE A 136 -5.04 -3.57 -9.74
C PHE A 136 -5.71 -2.59 -8.80
N ILE A 137 -5.34 -1.32 -8.91
CA ILE A 137 -6.12 -0.20 -8.37
C ILE A 137 -7.02 0.29 -9.49
N ASP A 138 -8.25 -0.19 -9.50
CA ASP A 138 -9.27 0.18 -10.47
C ASP A 138 -10.26 1.22 -9.92
N GLY A 139 -11.26 1.57 -10.72
CA GLY A 139 -12.29 2.51 -10.29
C GLY A 139 -13.10 2.04 -9.09
N ASN A 140 -13.26 0.72 -8.91
CA ASN A 140 -13.96 0.15 -7.77
C ASN A 140 -13.20 0.36 -6.46
N VAL A 141 -11.88 0.22 -6.48
CA VAL A 141 -11.02 0.51 -5.32
C VAL A 141 -11.15 1.99 -4.95
N GLY A 142 -11.02 2.88 -5.93
CA GLY A 142 -11.18 4.32 -5.72
C GLY A 142 -12.55 4.68 -5.14
N PHE A 143 -13.61 4.07 -5.66
CA PHE A 143 -14.97 4.29 -5.18
C PHE A 143 -15.15 3.88 -3.71
N LYS A 144 -14.63 2.70 -3.33
CA LYS A 144 -14.71 2.22 -1.94
C LYS A 144 -13.99 3.16 -0.97
N ILE A 145 -12.81 3.63 -1.35
CA ILE A 145 -12.03 4.57 -0.54
C ILE A 145 -12.75 5.92 -0.45
N ASP A 146 -13.26 6.45 -1.56
CA ASP A 146 -14.03 7.69 -1.58
C ASP A 146 -15.23 7.62 -0.63
N LYS A 147 -16.00 6.55 -0.72
CA LYS A 147 -17.17 6.33 0.13
C LYS A 147 -16.80 6.30 1.62
N PHE A 148 -15.73 5.58 1.94
CA PHE A 148 -15.23 5.47 3.32
C PHE A 148 -14.75 6.82 3.86
N MET A 149 -14.00 7.57 3.07
CA MET A 149 -13.46 8.86 3.48
C MET A 149 -14.52 9.95 3.60
N LYS A 150 -15.60 9.88 2.83
CA LYS A 150 -16.70 10.85 2.85
C LYS A 150 -17.78 10.54 3.90
N LYS A 151 -17.78 9.35 4.47
CA LYS A 151 -18.80 8.89 5.43
C LYS A 151 -18.95 9.83 6.63
N GLU A 152 -17.84 10.31 7.19
CA GLU A 152 -17.85 11.25 8.32
C GLU A 152 -18.53 12.57 7.99
N LYS A 153 -18.38 13.07 6.75
CA LYS A 153 -19.03 14.31 6.32
C LYS A 153 -20.54 14.17 6.22
N ASN A 154 -21.04 12.96 5.91
CA ASN A 154 -22.46 12.68 5.81
C ASN A 154 -23.13 12.45 7.16
N GLU A 155 -22.40 12.02 8.17
CA GLU A 155 -22.90 11.80 9.53
C GLU A 155 -23.05 13.12 10.33
N LEU A 156 -22.41 14.19 9.89
CA LEU A 156 -22.50 15.52 10.51
C LEU A 156 -23.72 16.32 10.04
N PHE A 157 -24.46 15.82 9.10
CA PHE A 157 -25.65 16.41 8.53
C PHE A 157 -26.83 15.45 8.60
#